data_5d7a4d568828ddecec270c692cc00e84
#
_entry.id   5d7a4d568828ddecec270c692cc00e84
#
_cell.length_a   1.000
_cell.length_b   1.000
_cell.length_c   1.000
_cell.angle_alpha   90.00
_cell.angle_beta   90.00
_cell.angle_gamma   90.00
#
_symmetry.space_group_name_H-M   'P 1'
#
loop_
_entity.id
_entity.type
_entity.pdbx_description
1 polymer ?
#
loop_
_entity_poly.entity_id
_entity_poly.type
_entity_poly.pdbx_seq_one_letter_code
_entity_poly.pdbx_strand_id
1 'polypeptide(L)'
;MRRRSLLGAAAAALTLTVTAGLALTGCGSPRMAPLHANCTTKGLGWKVTVLKKKPHATQRQARLSVVNKGTDPCVFSGFPAFAVHLGKGPQSDARGHGRALPIDLRRGGKVTAGLRYRDCPKGSLLNEPVAVTNDTAVVSAPHDKAGGRAVVARDEKGKRLWMNICADTIWMDPPRETAE
;
A
#
# COMPACT_ATOMS: atom_id res chain seq x y z
N MET A 1 -49.18 56.68 -46.44
CA MET A 1 -48.96 57.93 -45.67
C MET A 1 -47.78 57.67 -44.77
N ARG A 2 -46.64 58.24 -45.07
CA ARG A 2 -45.94 59.35 -44.36
C ARG A 2 -45.75 59.00 -42.83
N ARG A 3 -44.65 59.02 -42.18
CA ARG A 3 -43.33 59.76 -42.20
C ARG A 3 -42.36 59.07 -41.30
N ARG A 4 -41.09 58.90 -41.61
CA ARG A 4 -39.92 59.77 -41.24
C ARG A 4 -39.90 60.10 -39.72
N SER A 5 -38.88 59.88 -38.94
CA SER A 5 -37.43 60.27 -38.91
C SER A 5 -36.95 59.90 -37.48
N LEU A 6 -35.78 59.85 -37.04
CA LEU A 6 -34.43 60.32 -37.19
C LEU A 6 -33.56 59.79 -36.06
N LEU A 7 -32.40 59.39 -36.35
CA LEU A 7 -31.12 59.66 -35.73
C LEU A 7 -31.04 59.94 -34.20
N GLY A 8 -30.24 59.18 -33.52
CA GLY A 8 -29.64 59.51 -32.25
C GLY A 8 -28.40 58.61 -31.97
N ALA A 9 -27.25 59.10 -32.46
CA ALA A 9 -25.96 58.52 -32.10
C ALA A 9 -25.58 58.98 -30.71
N ALA A 10 -25.23 58.07 -29.82
CA ALA A 10 -24.53 58.39 -28.59
C ALA A 10 -23.38 57.38 -28.41
N ALA A 11 -22.18 57.93 -28.64
CA ALA A 11 -20.91 57.28 -28.25
C ALA A 11 -20.78 57.29 -26.75
N ALA A 12 -20.54 56.15 -26.17
CA ALA A 12 -20.12 56.05 -24.78
C ALA A 12 -18.85 55.21 -24.69
N ALA A 13 -17.87 55.83 -24.08
CA ALA A 13 -16.49 55.42 -23.97
C ALA A 13 -16.31 54.10 -23.22
N LEU A 14 -15.48 53.24 -23.79
CA LEU A 14 -14.92 52.07 -23.17
C LEU A 14 -13.83 52.48 -22.18
N THR A 15 -14.06 52.37 -20.91
CA THR A 15 -13.02 52.31 -19.87
C THR A 15 -12.62 50.89 -19.63
N LEU A 16 -11.49 50.46 -20.19
CA LEU A 16 -10.82 49.21 -19.84
C LEU A 16 -10.15 49.39 -18.48
N THR A 17 -10.75 48.84 -17.44
CA THR A 17 -10.07 48.61 -16.18
C THR A 17 -9.34 47.27 -16.27
N VAL A 18 -8.02 47.31 -16.50
CA VAL A 18 -7.12 46.18 -16.36
C VAL A 18 -6.90 45.93 -14.86
N THR A 19 -7.64 45.00 -14.28
CA THR A 19 -7.32 44.44 -12.97
C THR A 19 -6.22 43.42 -13.16
N ALA A 20 -4.97 43.82 -12.88
CA ALA A 20 -3.85 42.90 -12.74
C ALA A 20 -4.09 42.01 -11.52
N GLY A 21 -4.73 40.86 -11.72
CA GLY A 21 -4.83 39.77 -10.73
C GLY A 21 -3.46 39.13 -10.56
N LEU A 22 -2.79 39.40 -9.47
CA LEU A 22 -1.64 38.66 -9.03
C LEU A 22 -2.08 37.20 -8.75
N ALA A 23 -1.97 36.33 -9.76
CA ALA A 23 -2.06 34.90 -9.59
C ALA A 23 -0.86 34.44 -8.76
N LEU A 24 -1.06 34.27 -7.46
CA LEU A 24 -0.16 33.51 -6.60
C LEU A 24 -0.16 32.06 -7.14
N THR A 25 0.75 31.79 -8.06
CA THR A 25 1.07 30.43 -8.47
C THR A 25 1.72 29.75 -7.29
N GLY A 26 0.90 29.13 -6.43
CA GLY A 26 1.37 28.18 -5.44
C GLY A 26 2.11 27.09 -6.20
N CYS A 27 3.42 26.97 -5.96
CA CYS A 27 4.23 25.83 -6.38
C CYS A 27 3.79 24.58 -5.62
N GLY A 28 2.57 24.10 -5.88
CA GLY A 28 2.18 22.75 -5.59
C GLY A 28 2.86 21.86 -6.61
N SER A 29 3.85 21.06 -6.18
CA SER A 29 4.41 20.03 -7.05
C SER A 29 3.26 19.26 -7.69
N PRO A 30 3.19 19.15 -9.02
CA PRO A 30 2.13 18.40 -9.68
C PRO A 30 2.21 16.95 -9.15
N ARG A 31 1.22 16.56 -8.36
CA ARG A 31 1.02 15.14 -8.05
C ARG A 31 0.63 14.50 -9.37
N MET A 32 1.59 13.87 -10.02
CA MET A 32 1.28 13.02 -11.16
C MET A 32 0.26 11.99 -10.68
N ALA A 33 -0.93 12.02 -11.26
CA ALA A 33 -1.90 10.96 -11.07
C ALA A 33 -1.26 9.67 -11.60
N PRO A 34 -1.43 8.53 -10.91
CA PRO A 34 -0.89 7.28 -11.39
C PRO A 34 -1.49 6.98 -12.77
N LEU A 35 -0.63 6.69 -13.75
CA LEU A 35 -1.02 6.38 -15.13
C LEU A 35 -1.79 5.05 -15.25
N HIS A 36 -1.74 4.21 -14.21
CA HIS A 36 -2.32 2.87 -14.21
C HIS A 36 -3.29 2.66 -13.05
N ALA A 37 -4.20 1.72 -13.22
CA ALA A 37 -5.12 1.30 -12.17
C ALA A 37 -4.37 0.69 -10.97
N ASN A 38 -5.00 0.69 -9.79
CA ASN A 38 -4.44 0.02 -8.62
C ASN A 38 -4.30 -1.48 -8.86
N CYS A 39 -3.23 -2.06 -8.34
CA CYS A 39 -3.03 -3.50 -8.37
C CYS A 39 -4.14 -4.22 -7.60
N THR A 40 -4.61 -5.35 -8.13
CA THR A 40 -5.58 -6.22 -7.44
C THR A 40 -4.87 -7.41 -6.81
N THR A 41 -5.38 -7.91 -5.70
CA THR A 41 -4.83 -9.07 -4.98
C THR A 41 -4.68 -10.29 -5.87
N LYS A 42 -5.63 -10.51 -6.79
CA LYS A 42 -5.64 -11.64 -7.74
C LYS A 42 -4.56 -11.51 -8.81
N GLY A 43 -4.27 -10.30 -9.27
CA GLY A 43 -3.24 -10.01 -10.27
C GLY A 43 -1.82 -10.13 -9.74
N LEU A 44 -1.65 -10.29 -8.43
CA LEU A 44 -0.36 -10.32 -7.77
C LEU A 44 0.03 -11.73 -7.32
N GLY A 45 1.30 -12.07 -7.50
CA GLY A 45 1.94 -13.23 -6.88
C GLY A 45 2.52 -12.83 -5.52
N TRP A 46 2.21 -13.58 -4.48
CA TRP A 46 2.59 -13.30 -3.10
C TRP A 46 3.53 -14.35 -2.54
N LYS A 47 4.51 -13.92 -1.77
CA LYS A 47 5.43 -14.80 -1.06
C LYS A 47 5.75 -14.20 0.31
N VAL A 48 5.63 -15.02 1.35
CA VAL A 48 6.06 -14.68 2.73
C VAL A 48 7.30 -15.52 3.04
N THR A 49 8.41 -14.82 3.34
CA THR A 49 9.67 -15.45 3.73
C THR A 49 10.03 -15.03 5.15
N VAL A 50 10.03 -15.96 6.07
CA VAL A 50 10.48 -15.72 7.45
C VAL A 50 11.99 -15.88 7.50
N LEU A 51 12.67 -14.83 7.93
CA LEU A 51 14.12 -14.81 7.96
C LEU A 51 14.68 -15.57 9.16
N LYS A 52 15.92 -16.02 9.05
CA LYS A 52 16.63 -16.64 10.16
C LYS A 52 16.69 -15.70 11.36
N LYS A 53 16.28 -16.19 12.52
CA LYS A 53 16.33 -15.40 13.74
C LYS A 53 17.78 -15.12 14.13
N LYS A 54 18.10 -13.86 14.42
CA LYS A 54 19.39 -13.47 14.97
C LYS A 54 19.54 -14.00 16.39
N PRO A 55 20.73 -14.38 16.83
CA PRO A 55 20.96 -14.76 18.22
C PRO A 55 20.48 -13.65 19.17
N HIS A 56 19.87 -14.04 20.27
CA HIS A 56 19.35 -13.13 21.32
C HIS A 56 18.30 -12.08 20.87
N ALA A 57 17.82 -12.12 19.63
CA ALA A 57 16.77 -11.23 19.20
C ALA A 57 15.40 -11.64 19.78
N THR A 58 14.68 -10.69 20.35
CA THR A 58 13.29 -10.86 20.80
C THR A 58 12.30 -10.74 19.64
N GLN A 59 12.72 -10.04 18.58
CA GLN A 59 11.93 -9.86 17.37
C GLN A 59 12.36 -10.83 16.28
N ARG A 60 11.38 -11.27 15.50
CA ARG A 60 11.56 -12.01 14.27
C ARG A 60 11.30 -11.10 13.08
N GLN A 61 12.03 -11.35 12.02
CA GLN A 61 11.84 -10.64 10.76
C GLN A 61 11.27 -11.57 9.70
N ALA A 62 10.41 -11.02 8.86
CA ALA A 62 9.95 -11.67 7.65
C ALA A 62 9.95 -10.67 6.49
N ARG A 63 9.83 -11.19 5.28
CA ARG A 63 9.73 -10.41 4.05
C ARG A 63 8.47 -10.80 3.32
N LEU A 64 7.65 -9.82 3.02
CA LEU A 64 6.55 -9.95 2.07
C LEU A 64 7.08 -9.54 0.70
N SER A 65 7.04 -10.46 -0.26
CA SER A 65 7.42 -10.19 -1.65
C SER A 65 6.18 -10.29 -2.53
N VAL A 66 6.02 -9.33 -3.41
CA VAL A 66 4.87 -9.19 -4.30
C VAL A 66 5.38 -9.03 -5.72
N VAL A 67 4.78 -9.75 -6.66
CA VAL A 67 5.14 -9.69 -8.09
C VAL A 67 3.88 -9.45 -8.90
N ASN A 68 3.89 -8.50 -9.82
CA ASN A 68 2.80 -8.34 -10.77
C ASN A 68 2.78 -9.53 -11.75
N LYS A 69 1.77 -10.39 -11.63
CA LYS A 69 1.53 -11.56 -12.50
C LYS A 69 0.50 -11.27 -13.60
N GLY A 70 -0.14 -10.09 -13.53
CA GLY A 70 -1.06 -9.62 -14.55
C GLY A 70 -0.36 -9.30 -15.88
N THR A 71 -1.15 -9.12 -16.92
CA THR A 71 -0.66 -8.68 -18.25
C THR A 71 -0.33 -7.20 -18.25
N ASP A 72 -1.08 -6.42 -17.49
CA ASP A 72 -1.03 -4.97 -17.51
C ASP A 72 -0.23 -4.41 -16.32
N PRO A 73 0.43 -3.27 -16.49
CA PRO A 73 1.02 -2.55 -15.38
C PRO A 73 -0.06 -2.06 -14.41
N CYS A 74 0.30 -1.97 -13.13
CA CYS A 74 -0.60 -1.48 -12.08
C CYS A 74 0.16 -0.70 -11.03
N VAL A 75 -0.53 0.16 -10.28
CA VAL A 75 0.07 0.94 -9.20
C VAL A 75 -0.11 0.21 -7.87
N PHE A 76 1.00 -0.04 -7.18
CA PHE A 76 1.02 -0.53 -5.81
C PHE A 76 1.14 0.66 -4.87
N SER A 77 0.02 1.18 -4.38
CA SER A 77 -0.04 2.46 -3.65
C SER A 77 -0.41 2.24 -2.19
N GLY A 78 0.56 2.30 -1.31
CA GLY A 78 0.35 2.15 0.13
C GLY A 78 0.84 0.84 0.71
N PHE A 79 0.43 0.56 1.94
CA PHE A 79 0.75 -0.69 2.62
C PHE A 79 -0.25 -1.78 2.23
N PRO A 80 0.20 -3.00 1.88
CA PRO A 80 -0.68 -4.13 1.71
C PRO A 80 -1.26 -4.54 3.07
N ALA A 81 -2.45 -5.11 3.09
CA ALA A 81 -2.91 -5.80 4.28
C ALA A 81 -2.14 -7.11 4.45
N PHE A 82 -1.83 -7.43 5.68
CA PHE A 82 -1.18 -8.68 6.08
C PHE A 82 -1.68 -9.05 7.48
N ALA A 83 -2.22 -10.23 7.63
CA ALA A 83 -2.72 -10.74 8.90
C ALA A 83 -2.37 -12.22 9.09
N VAL A 84 -2.14 -12.61 10.33
CA VAL A 84 -1.99 -14.01 10.73
C VAL A 84 -3.08 -14.32 11.74
N HIS A 85 -3.84 -15.39 11.50
CA HIS A 85 -4.99 -15.76 12.31
C HIS A 85 -4.76 -17.12 12.98
N LEU A 86 -5.25 -17.28 14.20
CA LEU A 86 -5.38 -18.58 14.87
C LEU A 86 -6.84 -19.06 14.75
N GLY A 87 -7.18 -19.68 13.64
CA GLY A 87 -8.54 -20.14 13.37
C GLY A 87 -9.57 -19.00 13.45
N LYS A 88 -10.58 -19.14 14.31
CA LYS A 88 -11.56 -18.09 14.65
C LYS A 88 -11.13 -17.25 15.87
N GLY A 89 -9.94 -17.51 16.40
CA GLY A 89 -9.40 -16.88 17.59
C GLY A 89 -8.65 -15.56 17.30
N PRO A 90 -7.62 -15.27 18.10
CA PRO A 90 -6.87 -14.03 17.96
C PRO A 90 -6.17 -13.93 16.61
N GLN A 91 -5.94 -12.69 16.19
CA GLN A 91 -5.17 -12.38 15.01
C GLN A 91 -4.09 -11.33 15.32
N SER A 92 -3.07 -11.31 14.48
CA SER A 92 -2.03 -10.30 14.47
C SER A 92 -2.05 -9.61 13.11
N ASP A 93 -2.26 -8.30 13.13
CA ASP A 93 -2.37 -7.48 11.92
C ASP A 93 -1.09 -6.69 11.68
N ALA A 94 -0.73 -6.53 10.42
CA ALA A 94 0.37 -5.65 10.07
C ALA A 94 -0.08 -4.18 10.07
N ARG A 95 0.75 -3.35 10.71
CA ARG A 95 0.64 -1.89 10.68
C ARG A 95 1.83 -1.29 9.97
N GLY A 96 1.56 -0.47 8.98
CA GLY A 96 2.59 0.25 8.24
C GLY A 96 3.29 1.28 9.13
N HIS A 97 4.61 1.36 9.01
CA HIS A 97 5.42 2.36 9.68
C HIS A 97 6.16 3.23 8.65
N GLY A 98 6.00 4.53 8.74
CA GLY A 98 6.55 5.47 7.78
C GLY A 98 5.62 5.76 6.59
N ARG A 99 6.18 6.23 5.48
CA ARG A 99 5.44 6.63 4.28
C ARG A 99 5.62 5.63 3.16
N ALA A 100 4.56 5.00 2.72
CA ALA A 100 4.53 4.18 1.52
C ALA A 100 4.25 5.07 0.30
N LEU A 101 5.19 5.12 -0.63
CA LEU A 101 5.02 5.83 -1.90
C LEU A 101 4.36 4.90 -2.92
N PRO A 102 3.58 5.43 -3.87
CA PRO A 102 3.08 4.67 -5.00
C PRO A 102 4.25 4.11 -5.84
N ILE A 103 4.14 2.85 -6.23
CA ILE A 103 5.12 2.14 -7.06
C ILE A 103 4.40 1.62 -8.30
N ASP A 104 4.88 1.99 -9.47
CA ASP A 104 4.32 1.52 -10.74
C ASP A 104 4.93 0.16 -11.10
N LEU A 105 4.13 -0.90 -11.02
CA LEU A 105 4.56 -2.26 -11.23
C LEU A 105 4.24 -2.72 -12.66
N ARG A 106 5.25 -2.80 -13.50
CA ARG A 106 5.17 -3.48 -14.79
C ARG A 106 4.94 -4.98 -14.60
N ARG A 107 4.57 -5.68 -15.65
CA ARG A 107 4.51 -7.14 -15.64
C ARG A 107 5.85 -7.72 -15.17
N GLY A 108 5.81 -8.59 -14.17
CA GLY A 108 7.00 -9.16 -13.53
C GLY A 108 7.67 -8.27 -12.50
N GLY A 109 7.34 -6.97 -12.45
CA GLY A 109 7.86 -6.03 -11.47
C GLY A 109 7.61 -6.51 -10.03
N LYS A 110 8.57 -6.26 -9.15
CA LYS A 110 8.58 -6.78 -7.77
C LYS A 110 8.60 -5.67 -6.76
N VAL A 111 7.84 -5.87 -5.69
CA VAL A 111 7.86 -5.04 -4.48
C VAL A 111 8.16 -5.92 -3.28
N THR A 112 8.92 -5.39 -2.33
CA THR A 112 9.15 -6.05 -1.04
C THR A 112 8.82 -5.13 0.12
N ALA A 113 8.25 -5.68 1.19
CA ALA A 113 8.06 -5.02 2.46
C ALA A 113 8.67 -5.87 3.59
N GLY A 114 9.44 -5.24 4.47
CA GLY A 114 9.95 -5.87 5.69
C GLY A 114 8.83 -6.01 6.71
N LEU A 115 8.81 -7.11 7.42
CA LEU A 115 7.90 -7.39 8.52
C LEU A 115 8.70 -7.66 9.79
N ARG A 116 8.25 -7.13 10.92
CA ARG A 116 8.86 -7.35 12.24
C ARG A 116 7.79 -7.64 13.26
N TYR A 117 7.95 -8.70 14.02
CA TYR A 117 7.02 -9.09 15.08
C TYR A 117 7.74 -9.66 16.27
N ARG A 118 7.09 -9.64 17.44
CA ARG A 118 7.60 -10.29 18.65
C ARG A 118 7.41 -11.81 18.51
N ASP A 119 8.52 -12.53 18.50
CA ASP A 119 8.55 -13.98 18.37
C ASP A 119 8.30 -14.61 19.75
N CYS A 120 7.31 -15.50 19.83
CA CYS A 120 7.00 -16.20 21.08
C CYS A 120 8.17 -17.07 21.52
N PRO A 121 8.60 -17.01 22.79
CA PRO A 121 9.49 -18.00 23.35
C PRO A 121 8.87 -19.41 23.28
N LYS A 122 9.71 -20.42 23.16
CA LYS A 122 9.24 -21.80 23.20
C LYS A 122 8.49 -22.06 24.53
N GLY A 123 7.29 -22.61 24.45
CA GLY A 123 6.46 -22.91 25.60
C GLY A 123 5.64 -21.78 26.19
N SER A 124 5.79 -20.54 25.69
CA SER A 124 5.06 -19.36 26.23
C SER A 124 3.69 -19.09 25.61
N LEU A 125 3.31 -19.81 24.56
CA LEU A 125 2.05 -19.59 23.83
C LEU A 125 0.81 -19.62 24.73
N LEU A 126 0.82 -20.38 25.81
CA LEU A 126 -0.31 -20.48 26.74
C LEU A 126 -0.40 -19.34 27.76
N ASN A 127 0.67 -18.58 27.95
CA ASN A 127 0.79 -17.54 28.98
C ASN A 127 0.75 -16.12 28.41
N GLU A 128 0.65 -15.98 27.09
CA GLU A 128 0.61 -14.68 26.43
C GLU A 128 -0.84 -14.28 26.13
N PRO A 129 -1.24 -13.04 26.41
CA PRO A 129 -2.61 -12.57 26.21
C PRO A 129 -3.01 -12.57 24.72
N VAL A 130 -2.05 -12.37 23.83
CA VAL A 130 -2.21 -12.51 22.39
C VAL A 130 -1.09 -13.37 21.86
N ALA A 131 -1.40 -14.60 21.54
CA ALA A 131 -0.48 -15.53 20.90
C ALA A 131 -1.15 -16.11 19.64
N VAL A 132 -0.52 -15.87 18.50
CA VAL A 132 -0.98 -16.39 17.22
C VAL A 132 0.09 -17.30 16.65
N THR A 133 -0.28 -18.52 16.31
CA THR A 133 0.60 -19.45 15.65
C THR A 133 -0.08 -19.99 14.39
N ASN A 134 0.50 -19.72 13.25
CA ASN A 134 0.03 -20.20 11.95
C ASN A 134 1.18 -20.18 10.94
N ASP A 135 1.10 -21.04 9.96
CA ASP A 135 2.01 -21.03 8.83
C ASP A 135 1.42 -20.34 7.59
N THR A 136 0.24 -19.77 7.74
CA THR A 136 -0.49 -19.11 6.68
C THR A 136 -0.85 -17.69 7.10
N ALA A 137 -0.50 -16.71 6.25
CA ALA A 137 -0.93 -15.34 6.36
C ALA A 137 -2.01 -15.03 5.33
N VAL A 138 -2.89 -14.09 5.65
CA VAL A 138 -3.85 -13.51 4.71
C VAL A 138 -3.31 -12.16 4.26
N VAL A 139 -3.24 -11.95 2.95
CA VAL A 139 -2.70 -10.72 2.34
C VAL A 139 -3.66 -10.13 1.34
N SER A 140 -3.66 -8.80 1.19
CA SER A 140 -4.35 -8.14 0.09
C SER A 140 -3.57 -6.92 -0.41
N ALA A 141 -3.78 -6.57 -1.68
CA ALA A 141 -3.20 -5.37 -2.27
C ALA A 141 -3.74 -4.12 -1.58
N PRO A 142 -2.98 -3.01 -1.54
CA PRO A 142 -3.49 -1.74 -1.03
C PRO A 142 -4.78 -1.36 -1.78
N HIS A 143 -5.78 -0.89 -1.03
CA HIS A 143 -7.09 -0.46 -1.56
C HIS A 143 -7.96 -1.55 -2.20
N ASP A 144 -7.51 -2.80 -2.28
CA ASP A 144 -8.32 -3.90 -2.79
C ASP A 144 -9.26 -4.44 -1.69
N LYS A 145 -10.55 -4.20 -1.88
CA LYS A 145 -11.61 -4.65 -0.97
C LYS A 145 -12.19 -6.03 -1.34
N ALA A 146 -11.70 -6.64 -2.41
CA ALA A 146 -12.25 -7.91 -2.92
C ALA A 146 -11.91 -9.14 -2.06
N GLY A 147 -11.21 -8.94 -0.96
CA GLY A 147 -10.84 -9.99 0.00
C GLY A 147 -9.36 -10.37 -0.04
N GLY A 148 -8.94 -11.06 1.01
CA GLY A 148 -7.57 -11.48 1.18
C GLY A 148 -7.25 -12.80 0.48
N ARG A 149 -5.97 -13.05 0.27
CA ARG A 149 -5.41 -14.29 -0.25
C ARG A 149 -4.57 -14.98 0.82
N ALA A 150 -4.81 -16.27 1.02
CA ALA A 150 -3.99 -17.08 1.91
C ALA A 150 -2.62 -17.38 1.27
N VAL A 151 -1.54 -17.16 2.02
CA VAL A 151 -0.16 -17.38 1.58
C VAL A 151 0.60 -18.13 2.67
N VAL A 152 1.20 -19.26 2.30
CA VAL A 152 2.00 -20.06 3.22
C VAL A 152 3.35 -19.38 3.46
N ALA A 153 3.69 -19.19 4.75
CA ALA A 153 4.99 -18.70 5.18
C ALA A 153 6.05 -19.80 5.02
N ARG A 154 7.21 -19.41 4.50
CA ARG A 154 8.33 -20.29 4.25
C ARG A 154 9.62 -19.69 4.83
N ASP A 155 10.58 -20.52 5.17
CA ASP A 155 11.93 -20.07 5.49
C ASP A 155 12.70 -19.65 4.21
N GLU A 156 13.92 -19.20 4.37
CA GLU A 156 14.80 -18.78 3.27
C GLU A 156 15.18 -19.94 2.32
N LYS A 157 15.04 -21.20 2.78
CA LYS A 157 15.23 -22.40 1.97
C LYS A 157 13.95 -22.88 1.28
N GLY A 158 12.83 -22.18 1.50
CA GLY A 158 11.54 -22.51 0.92
C GLY A 158 10.73 -23.55 1.71
N LYS A 159 11.23 -24.02 2.85
CA LYS A 159 10.50 -24.93 3.73
C LYS A 159 9.39 -24.18 4.45
N ARG A 160 8.21 -24.79 4.56
CA ARG A 160 7.06 -24.28 5.33
C ARG A 160 7.46 -24.00 6.78
N LEU A 161 7.09 -22.85 7.30
CA LEU A 161 7.48 -22.40 8.62
C LEU A 161 6.30 -21.74 9.34
N TRP A 162 6.11 -22.14 10.61
CA TRP A 162 5.12 -21.52 11.47
C TRP A 162 5.62 -20.16 11.99
N MET A 163 4.75 -19.16 11.93
CA MET A 163 4.98 -17.87 12.57
C MET A 163 4.37 -17.93 13.97
N ASN A 164 5.19 -17.78 14.99
CA ASN A 164 4.77 -17.74 16.40
C ASN A 164 4.83 -16.28 16.85
N ILE A 165 3.69 -15.62 16.93
CA ILE A 165 3.60 -14.18 17.16
C ILE A 165 2.98 -13.93 18.52
N CYS A 166 3.73 -13.30 19.43
CA CYS A 166 3.26 -12.87 20.75
C CYS A 166 2.99 -11.36 20.76
N ALA A 167 2.14 -10.91 19.87
CA ALA A 167 1.70 -9.51 19.76
C ALA A 167 0.45 -9.43 18.87
N ASP A 168 -0.36 -8.44 19.07
CA ASP A 168 -1.47 -8.09 18.18
C ASP A 168 -0.99 -7.38 16.90
N THR A 169 0.20 -6.80 16.93
CA THR A 169 0.74 -5.96 15.87
C THR A 169 2.01 -6.54 15.26
N ILE A 170 2.02 -6.60 13.94
CA ILE A 170 3.18 -6.86 13.09
C ILE A 170 3.58 -5.51 12.47
N TRP A 171 4.78 -5.03 12.69
CA TRP A 171 5.27 -3.80 12.06
C TRP A 171 5.69 -4.07 10.62
N MET A 172 5.24 -3.23 9.70
CA MET A 172 5.56 -3.34 8.28
C MET A 172 6.33 -2.10 7.81
N ASP A 173 7.51 -2.33 7.25
CA ASP A 173 8.29 -1.27 6.60
C ASP A 173 7.62 -0.87 5.27
N PRO A 174 7.84 0.38 4.80
CA PRO A 174 7.29 0.81 3.52
C PRO A 174 7.70 -0.12 2.38
N PRO A 175 6.76 -0.48 1.51
CA PRO A 175 7.06 -1.24 0.31
C PRO A 175 8.11 -0.53 -0.55
N ARG A 176 9.03 -1.30 -1.11
CA ARG A 176 10.09 -0.81 -2.00
C ARG A 176 10.17 -1.68 -3.23
N GLU A 177 10.39 -1.04 -4.37
CA GLU A 177 10.69 -1.77 -5.59
C GLU A 177 12.00 -2.53 -5.41
N THR A 178 12.03 -3.75 -5.91
CA THR A 178 13.23 -4.58 -5.89
C THR A 178 13.76 -4.65 -7.31
N ALA A 179 14.97 -4.15 -7.53
CA ALA A 179 15.66 -4.34 -8.81
C ALA A 179 15.76 -5.84 -9.14
N GLU A 180 15.64 -6.16 -10.41
CA GLU A 180 15.83 -7.51 -10.94
C GLU A 180 17.26 -7.97 -10.78
#